data_a25cc938b552ca1124ec1ac2090e0c98
#
_entry.id   a25cc938b552ca1124ec1ac2090e0c98
#
_cell.length_a   1.000
_cell.length_b   1.000
_cell.length_c   1.000
_cell.angle_alpha   90.00
_cell.angle_beta   90.00
_cell.angle_gamma   90.00
#
_symmetry.space_group_name_H-M   'P 1'
#
loop_
_entity.id
_entity.type
_entity.pdbx_description
1 polymer ?
#
loop_
_entity_poly.entity_id
_entity_poly.type
_entity_poly.pdbx_seq_one_letter_code
_entity_poly.pdbx_strand_id
1 'polypeptide(L)'
;MSVNNRTDDLASAVRYALETTRATAICPFHENVIIRVGDDDAEKHAYLRACNIVKSDGTTWEREVLREEIKRQLGDAADGTCPECAS
;
A
#
# COMPACT_ATOMS: atom_id res chain seq x y z
N MET A 1 10.70 10.42 -17.37
CA MET A 1 10.25 10.24 -17.13
C MET A 1 9.31 10.28 -16.80
N SER A 2 8.98 10.09 -16.62
CA SER A 2 8.04 9.96 -16.48
C SER A 2 7.36 10.05 -15.68
N VAL A 3 6.87 10.21 -15.25
CA VAL A 3 6.28 10.41 -14.53
C VAL A 3 5.31 10.12 -14.25
N ASN A 4 5.04 9.65 -13.84
CA ASN A 4 4.09 9.18 -13.66
C ASN A 4 3.44 9.14 -12.58
N ASN A 5 2.82 9.78 -12.27
CA ASN A 5 1.91 9.84 -11.32
C ASN A 5 0.71 9.15 -11.58
N ARG A 6 0.76 8.29 -12.57
CA ARG A 6 -0.33 7.61 -12.92
C ARG A 6 -0.49 6.47 -12.09
N THR A 7 -1.68 6.07 -11.82
CA THR A 7 -2.06 4.95 -10.98
C THR A 7 -2.51 3.78 -11.83
N ASP A 8 -1.90 3.63 -12.99
CA ASP A 8 -2.18 2.46 -13.84
C ASP A 8 -1.49 1.20 -13.33
N ASP A 9 -0.57 1.35 -12.39
CA ASP A 9 0.11 0.23 -11.78
C ASP A 9 -0.61 -0.14 -10.48
N LEU A 10 -1.16 -1.34 -10.43
CA LEU A 10 -1.91 -1.84 -9.27
C LEU A 10 -1.06 -1.79 -8.00
N ALA A 11 0.18 -2.23 -8.07
CA ALA A 11 1.05 -2.24 -6.89
C ALA A 11 1.28 -0.84 -6.33
N SER A 12 1.51 0.14 -7.21
CA SER A 12 1.72 1.53 -6.79
C SER A 12 0.46 2.13 -6.19
N ALA A 13 -0.70 1.84 -6.78
CA ALA A 13 -1.96 2.36 -6.27
C ALA A 13 -2.27 1.82 -4.87
N VAL A 14 -2.07 0.52 -4.68
CA VAL A 14 -2.31 -0.12 -3.38
C VAL A 14 -1.32 0.40 -2.36
N ARG A 15 -0.05 0.53 -2.75
CA ARG A 15 0.97 1.05 -1.85
C ARG A 15 0.63 2.47 -1.39
N TYR A 16 0.19 3.31 -2.32
CA TYR A 16 -0.23 4.66 -1.99
C TYR A 16 -1.39 4.66 -0.99
N ALA A 17 -2.38 3.80 -1.22
CA ALA A 17 -3.53 3.69 -0.32
C ALA A 17 -3.11 3.23 1.07
N LEU A 18 -2.21 2.25 1.15
CA LEU A 18 -1.73 1.74 2.43
C LEU A 18 -0.94 2.80 3.19
N GLU A 19 -0.09 3.55 2.50
CA GLU A 19 0.73 4.58 3.14
C GLU A 19 -0.11 5.77 3.60
N THR A 20 -1.03 6.24 2.77
CA THR A 20 -1.81 7.44 3.10
C THR A 20 -2.84 7.19 4.19
N THR A 21 -3.25 5.95 4.40
CA THR A 21 -4.17 5.61 5.48
C THR A 21 -3.42 5.12 6.72
N ARG A 22 -2.10 5.03 6.62
CA ARG A 22 -1.22 4.58 7.71
C ARG A 22 -1.42 3.12 8.09
N ALA A 23 -1.89 2.32 7.13
CA ALA A 23 -1.91 0.87 7.30
C ALA A 23 -0.50 0.32 7.27
N THR A 24 0.40 1.00 6.55
CA THR A 24 1.83 0.69 6.55
C THR A 24 2.62 1.98 6.77
N ALA A 25 3.86 1.83 7.19
CA ALA A 25 4.78 2.94 7.37
C ALA A 25 6.15 2.55 6.82
N ILE A 26 6.93 3.55 6.47
CA ILE A 26 8.29 3.29 5.99
C ILE A 26 9.24 3.63 7.12
N CYS A 27 10.20 2.75 7.38
CA CYS A 27 11.19 3.00 8.42
C CYS A 27 11.98 4.28 8.09
N PRO A 28 12.07 5.24 9.02
CA PRO A 28 12.77 6.50 8.73
C PRO A 28 14.26 6.32 8.49
N PHE A 29 14.84 5.19 8.93
CA PHE A 29 16.25 4.91 8.74
C PHE A 29 16.51 3.94 7.58
N HIS A 30 15.47 3.27 7.09
CA HIS A 30 15.61 2.27 6.03
C HIS A 30 14.47 2.44 5.04
N GLU A 31 14.64 3.30 4.07
CA GLU A 31 13.56 3.68 3.13
C GLU A 31 12.98 2.52 2.35
N ASN A 32 13.72 1.43 2.22
CA ASN A 32 13.26 0.25 1.50
C ASN A 32 12.49 -0.73 2.38
N VAL A 33 12.34 -0.44 3.66
CA VAL A 33 11.62 -1.33 4.58
C VAL A 33 10.22 -0.78 4.85
N ILE A 34 9.21 -1.55 4.50
CA ILE A 34 7.82 -1.22 4.75
C ILE A 34 7.36 -2.00 5.97
N ILE A 35 6.74 -1.32 6.91
CA ILE A 35 6.30 -1.91 8.17
C ILE A 35 4.77 -1.93 8.21
N ARG A 36 4.19 -3.06 8.56
CA ARG A 36 2.76 -3.18 8.77
C ARG A 36 2.45 -2.67 10.18
N VAL A 37 1.60 -1.65 10.24
CA VAL A 37 1.26 -1.02 11.51
C VAL A 37 0.37 -1.93 12.37
N GLY A 38 -0.45 -2.76 11.72
CA GLY A 38 -1.31 -3.68 12.46
C GLY A 38 -2.65 -3.09 12.86
N ASP A 39 -3.04 -1.99 12.24
CA ASP A 39 -4.31 -1.33 12.53
C ASP A 39 -5.35 -1.80 11.52
N ASP A 40 -6.29 -2.62 11.97
CA ASP A 40 -7.32 -3.17 11.09
C ASP A 40 -8.19 -2.09 10.46
N ASP A 41 -8.49 -1.03 11.19
CA ASP A 41 -9.28 0.07 10.65
C ASP A 41 -8.53 0.79 9.55
N ALA A 42 -7.23 1.01 9.72
CA ALA A 42 -6.42 1.63 8.69
C ALA A 42 -6.37 0.74 7.44
N GLU A 43 -6.29 -0.57 7.62
CA GLU A 43 -6.29 -1.51 6.50
C GLU A 43 -7.61 -1.49 5.73
N LYS A 44 -8.73 -1.37 6.44
CA LYS A 44 -10.04 -1.23 5.80
C LYS A 44 -10.13 0.09 5.03
N HIS A 45 -9.65 1.16 5.62
CA HIS A 45 -9.62 2.46 4.95
C HIS A 45 -8.74 2.41 3.71
N ALA A 46 -7.63 1.70 3.77
CA ALA A 46 -6.75 1.55 2.61
C ALA A 46 -7.48 0.85 1.46
N TYR A 47 -8.23 -0.21 1.78
CA TYR A 47 -9.01 -0.91 0.77
C TYR A 47 -10.05 0.02 0.13
N LEU A 48 -10.78 0.78 0.94
CA LEU A 48 -11.77 1.71 0.44
C LEU A 48 -11.12 2.81 -0.40
N ARG A 49 -9.99 3.33 0.04
CA ARG A 49 -9.26 4.35 -0.71
C ARG A 49 -8.78 3.79 -2.05
N ALA A 50 -8.26 2.57 -2.05
CA ALA A 50 -7.81 1.93 -3.29
C ALA A 50 -8.97 1.73 -4.27
N CYS A 51 -10.16 1.41 -3.76
CA CYS A 51 -11.33 1.26 -4.61
C CYS A 51 -11.73 2.56 -5.31
N ASN A 52 -11.34 3.69 -4.76
CA ASN A 52 -11.69 5.00 -5.32
C ASN A 52 -10.60 5.55 -6.25
N ILE A 53 -9.49 4.87 -6.38
CA ILE A 53 -8.42 5.31 -7.29
C ILE A 53 -8.82 4.99 -8.73
N VAL A 54 -8.78 6.01 -9.57
CA VAL A 54 -9.19 5.88 -10.97
C VAL A 54 -7.94 5.84 -11.84
N LYS A 55 -7.92 4.88 -12.75
CA LYS A 55 -6.81 4.76 -13.70
C LYS A 55 -6.90 5.87 -14.76
N SER A 56 -5.83 6.03 -15.54
CA SER A 56 -5.78 7.09 -16.55
C SER A 56 -6.86 6.94 -17.63
N ASP A 57 -7.39 5.73 -17.83
CA ASP A 57 -8.44 5.49 -18.80
C ASP A 57 -9.85 5.68 -18.22
N GLY A 58 -9.95 6.11 -16.96
CA GLY A 58 -11.22 6.37 -16.31
C GLY A 58 -11.85 5.18 -15.61
N THR A 59 -11.18 4.03 -15.59
CA THR A 59 -11.71 2.83 -14.94
C THR A 59 -11.04 2.61 -13.58
N THR A 60 -11.62 1.71 -12.79
CA THR A 60 -11.03 1.34 -11.50
C THR A 60 -10.72 -0.16 -11.52
N TRP A 61 -9.90 -0.61 -10.57
CA TRP A 61 -9.59 -2.02 -10.45
C TRP A 61 -10.75 -2.76 -9.79
N GLU A 62 -10.86 -4.06 -10.05
CA GLU A 62 -11.85 -4.89 -9.40
C GLU A 62 -11.51 -5.07 -7.93
N ARG A 63 -12.54 -5.22 -7.11
CA ARG A 63 -12.35 -5.34 -5.67
C ARG A 63 -11.51 -6.56 -5.28
N GLU A 64 -11.69 -7.67 -5.97
CA GLU A 64 -10.92 -8.88 -5.69
C GLU A 64 -9.45 -8.67 -5.99
N VAL A 65 -9.14 -7.99 -7.08
CA VAL A 65 -7.77 -7.69 -7.46
C VAL A 65 -7.11 -6.81 -6.42
N LEU A 66 -7.83 -5.78 -5.96
CA LEU A 66 -7.32 -4.89 -4.93
C LEU A 66 -7.09 -5.61 -3.61
N ARG A 67 -8.02 -6.47 -3.23
CA ARG A 67 -7.90 -7.22 -1.99
C ARG A 67 -6.70 -8.15 -2.00
N GLU A 68 -6.48 -8.84 -3.13
CA GLU A 68 -5.34 -9.73 -3.28
C GLU A 68 -4.02 -8.98 -3.18
N GLU A 69 -3.95 -7.84 -3.85
CA GLU A 69 -2.73 -7.04 -3.82
C GLU A 69 -2.46 -6.46 -2.43
N ILE A 70 -3.50 -6.02 -1.74
CA ILE A 70 -3.37 -5.53 -0.36
C ILE A 70 -2.83 -6.63 0.54
N LYS A 71 -3.39 -7.84 0.42
CA LYS A 71 -2.92 -8.96 1.21
C LYS A 71 -1.46 -9.29 0.91
N ARG A 72 -1.09 -9.24 -0.35
CA ARG A 72 0.29 -9.53 -0.75
C ARG A 72 1.26 -8.51 -0.15
N GLN A 73 0.91 -7.24 -0.24
CA GLN A 73 1.79 -6.19 0.27
C GLN A 73 1.87 -6.21 1.80
N LEU A 74 0.76 -6.47 2.47
CA LEU A 74 0.77 -6.58 3.92
C LEU A 74 1.55 -7.82 4.37
N GLY A 75 1.48 -8.90 3.60
CA GLY A 75 2.26 -10.11 3.91
C GLY A 75 3.75 -9.91 3.71
N ASP A 76 4.14 -9.03 2.78
CA ASP A 76 5.55 -8.75 2.53
C ASP A 76 6.10 -7.68 3.49
N ALA A 77 5.24 -6.95 4.17
CA ALA A 77 5.67 -5.90 5.09
C ALA A 77 6.19 -6.51 6.39
N ALA A 78 7.13 -5.82 7.02
CA ALA A 78 7.65 -6.24 8.31
C ALA A 78 6.57 -6.01 9.38
N ASP A 79 6.48 -6.96 10.32
CA ASP A 79 5.43 -6.94 11.33
C ASP A 79 5.82 -6.03 12.46
N GLY A 80 5.26 -4.84 12.50
CA GLY A 80 5.36 -3.94 13.65
C GLY A 80 6.70 -3.23 13.85
N THR A 81 7.79 -3.83 13.41
CA THR A 81 9.12 -3.23 13.61
C THR A 81 9.98 -3.44 12.38
N CYS A 82 10.95 -2.56 12.20
CA CYS A 82 11.88 -2.68 11.09
C CYS A 82 12.91 -3.76 11.42
N PRO A 83 13.03 -4.82 10.62
CA PRO A 83 14.01 -5.87 10.88
C PRO A 83 15.46 -5.39 10.75
N GLU A 84 15.69 -4.37 9.93
CA GLU A 84 17.02 -3.80 9.78
C GLU A 84 17.46 -3.04 11.03
N CYS A 85 16.51 -2.36 11.68
CA CYS A 85 16.80 -1.66 12.92
C CYS A 85 17.03 -2.63 14.08
N ALA A 86 16.42 -3.79 14.01
CA ALA A 86 16.50 -4.78 15.08
C ALA A 86 17.74 -5.66 15.00
N SER A 87 18.45 -5.64 13.90
CA SER A 87 19.63 -6.50 13.73
C SER A 87 20.92 -5.85 14.22
#